data_5aa99fb753121e6970e8d7200b708ab8
#
_entry.id   5aa99fb753121e6970e8d7200b708ab8
#
_cell.length_a   1.000
_cell.length_b   1.000
_cell.length_c   1.000
_cell.angle_alpha   90.00
_cell.angle_beta   90.00
_cell.angle_gamma   90.00
#
_symmetry.space_group_name_H-M   'P 1'
#
loop_
_entity.id
_entity.type
_entity.pdbx_description
1 polymer ?
#
loop_
_entity_poly.entity_id
_entity_poly.type
_entity_poly.pdbx_seq_one_letter_code
_entity_poly.pdbx_strand_id
1 'polypeptide(L)'
;MPNAAGMIQSKKYVFRIAGIAIVAAVAVAGATIGVSGQAAHSQSGATNTTTSQLAGDKYKNIKVLNQIPADELIPSMQFITAALGVECEFCHVDNAGKLEFEKDDKKEKKIARDMMQMMFAINKNNFEGEREVTCNTCHRGSPHPQAIPVILAETPKPEAAPAHQHDMDPKSFPSGDPVLAKYIQALGGPAALAKITTRVEKGKALMPEGPAIPIDIYTKAPDQRVSVMHTPRGESVTAYNGQGGWISFPGRPVRDMSASDQMAARLDAESFYPNLLQQQFTELKLQPDPEKIGDQQTDVVVGMVKGQPPVKFYFDKTSGLLLRMVHYTDTPLGLNPTQVDFADYRAVDGVKTPYRWTIARPSGAFTIQLDEVQQNVPIDAARFVEPKPEPMTPAAPGAAPRGPKPPQGATPPTAAPAPSGAM
;
A
#
# COMPACT_ATOMS: atom_id res chain seq x y z
N MET A 1 -27.02 60.01 -14.14
CA MET A 1 -26.20 61.08 -13.54
C MET A 1 -26.02 60.77 -12.07
N PRO A 2 -24.85 60.97 -11.43
CA PRO A 2 -23.49 60.73 -11.93
C PRO A 2 -22.66 59.71 -11.11
N ASN A 3 -21.65 59.21 -11.73
CA ASN A 3 -20.30 58.75 -11.36
C ASN A 3 -19.78 59.06 -9.94
N ALA A 4 -19.12 58.12 -9.32
CA ALA A 4 -17.92 58.35 -8.53
C ALA A 4 -16.99 57.11 -8.60
N ALA A 5 -15.89 57.28 -9.34
CA ALA A 5 -14.73 56.43 -9.34
C ALA A 5 -13.90 56.69 -8.05
N GLY A 6 -13.52 55.66 -7.37
CA GLY A 6 -12.58 55.71 -6.24
C GLY A 6 -11.28 54.99 -6.55
N MET A 7 -10.25 55.75 -6.90
CA MET A 7 -8.85 55.31 -6.99
C MET A 7 -8.32 54.94 -5.61
N ILE A 8 -7.75 53.74 -5.50
CA ILE A 8 -6.93 53.37 -4.34
C ILE A 8 -5.46 53.33 -4.79
N GLN A 9 -4.70 54.28 -4.23
CA GLN A 9 -3.26 54.43 -4.40
C GLN A 9 -2.49 53.35 -3.61
N SER A 10 -1.57 52.72 -4.29
CA SER A 10 -0.58 51.81 -3.69
C SER A 10 0.53 52.61 -3.00
N LYS A 11 0.71 52.42 -1.69
CA LYS A 11 1.87 52.92 -0.93
C LYS A 11 3.00 51.89 -0.97
N LYS A 12 4.10 52.28 -1.64
CA LYS A 12 5.38 51.60 -1.58
C LYS A 12 6.08 51.95 -0.27
N TYR A 13 6.39 50.98 0.58
CA TYR A 13 7.31 51.15 1.70
C TYR A 13 8.72 50.77 1.29
N VAL A 14 9.61 51.75 1.32
CA VAL A 14 11.05 51.58 1.17
C VAL A 14 11.66 51.47 2.57
N PHE A 15 12.25 50.32 2.92
CA PHE A 15 13.05 50.18 4.13
C PHE A 15 14.54 50.29 3.75
N ARG A 16 15.19 51.31 4.35
CA ARG A 16 16.65 51.51 4.32
C ARG A 16 17.30 50.60 5.34
N ILE A 17 18.26 49.81 4.90
CA ILE A 17 19.16 49.04 5.78
C ILE A 17 20.44 49.87 5.97
N ALA A 18 20.75 50.18 7.23
CA ALA A 18 22.06 50.73 7.63
C ALA A 18 22.98 49.57 8.00
N GLY A 19 24.16 49.60 7.46
CA GLY A 19 25.16 48.55 7.63
C GLY A 19 25.95 48.70 8.93
N ILE A 20 26.46 47.56 9.41
CA ILE A 20 27.65 47.50 10.27
C ILE A 20 28.54 46.38 9.72
N ALA A 21 29.74 46.77 9.31
CA ALA A 21 30.79 45.87 8.89
C ALA A 21 31.63 45.44 10.10
N ILE A 22 31.93 44.18 10.24
CA ILE A 22 33.09 43.71 11.03
C ILE A 22 33.88 42.76 10.16
N VAL A 23 35.13 43.20 9.90
CA VAL A 23 36.17 42.50 9.19
C VAL A 23 36.90 41.57 10.16
N ALA A 24 37.05 40.33 9.83
CA ALA A 24 38.10 39.47 10.35
C ALA A 24 38.62 38.57 9.21
N ALA A 25 39.83 38.89 8.75
CA ALA A 25 40.56 38.11 7.76
C ALA A 25 41.30 36.97 8.44
N VAL A 26 41.17 35.76 7.90
CA VAL A 26 42.22 34.72 8.02
C VAL A 26 42.32 34.03 6.66
N ALA A 27 43.51 34.21 6.07
CA ALA A 27 43.92 33.55 4.84
C ALA A 27 44.48 32.17 5.16
N VAL A 28 44.07 31.13 4.42
CA VAL A 28 44.87 29.92 4.14
C VAL A 28 44.57 29.40 2.75
N ALA A 29 45.66 29.01 2.09
CA ALA A 29 45.83 28.70 0.68
C ALA A 29 45.04 27.50 0.15
N GLY A 30 44.61 27.61 -1.04
CA GLY A 30 44.78 26.88 -2.29
C GLY A 30 44.61 25.34 -2.32
N ALA A 31 43.53 24.92 -3.03
CA ALA A 31 43.58 23.84 -4.02
C ALA A 31 42.29 23.87 -4.85
N THR A 32 42.41 24.21 -6.11
CA THR A 32 41.35 24.14 -7.11
C THR A 32 41.15 22.68 -7.53
N ILE A 33 39.97 22.14 -7.23
CA ILE A 33 39.49 20.93 -7.88
C ILE A 33 38.11 21.30 -8.45
N GLY A 34 38.01 21.25 -9.76
CA GLY A 34 36.78 21.47 -10.47
C GLY A 34 35.74 20.38 -10.14
N VAL A 35 34.57 20.78 -9.67
CA VAL A 35 33.44 19.91 -9.49
C VAL A 35 32.33 20.37 -10.41
N SER A 36 32.13 19.58 -11.46
CA SER A 36 30.93 19.62 -12.29
C SER A 36 29.71 19.30 -11.40
N GLY A 37 28.79 20.26 -11.32
CA GLY A 37 27.58 20.15 -10.53
C GLY A 37 26.63 19.08 -11.08
N GLN A 38 26.45 18.02 -10.33
CA GLN A 38 25.28 17.18 -10.39
C GLN A 38 24.44 17.49 -9.16
N ALA A 39 23.20 17.91 -9.39
CA ALA A 39 22.23 18.13 -8.34
C ALA A 39 21.93 16.79 -7.65
N ALA A 40 22.48 16.64 -6.44
CA ALA A 40 22.20 15.51 -5.59
C ALA A 40 20.82 15.69 -4.96
N HIS A 41 19.89 14.80 -5.26
CA HIS A 41 18.69 14.61 -4.46
C HIS A 41 19.13 14.19 -3.06
N SER A 42 18.80 15.03 -2.07
CA SER A 42 19.11 14.77 -0.67
C SER A 42 18.24 13.63 -0.15
N GLN A 43 18.75 12.41 -0.18
CA GLN A 43 18.26 11.33 0.65
C GLN A 43 18.81 11.55 2.06
N SER A 44 17.94 11.99 2.98
CA SER A 44 18.23 12.05 4.39
C SER A 44 17.36 11.05 5.12
N GLY A 45 17.93 9.89 5.38
CA GLY A 45 17.37 8.86 6.23
C GLY A 45 18.44 7.80 6.43
N ALA A 46 19.18 7.88 7.53
CA ALA A 46 20.11 6.82 7.91
C ALA A 46 19.33 5.59 8.31
N THR A 47 19.14 4.68 7.37
CA THR A 47 18.78 3.29 7.63
C THR A 47 19.95 2.44 7.16
N ASN A 48 20.26 1.39 7.89
CA ASN A 48 21.28 0.39 7.57
C ASN A 48 21.14 0.00 6.10
N THR A 49 22.07 0.48 5.28
CA THR A 49 22.08 0.23 3.85
C THR A 49 22.62 -1.19 3.63
N THR A 50 21.77 -2.18 3.80
CA THR A 50 21.90 -3.37 2.96
C THR A 50 21.64 -2.87 1.55
N THR A 51 22.67 -2.84 0.71
CA THR A 51 22.56 -2.41 -0.69
C THR A 51 21.49 -3.30 -1.34
N SER A 52 20.26 -2.80 -1.46
CA SER A 52 19.16 -3.55 -2.07
C SER A 52 19.58 -3.89 -3.50
N GLN A 53 19.60 -5.16 -3.83
CA GLN A 53 19.90 -5.64 -5.18
C GLN A 53 18.92 -5.00 -6.17
N LEU A 54 19.41 -4.55 -7.32
CA LEU A 54 18.53 -3.97 -8.34
C LEU A 54 17.64 -5.03 -8.98
N ALA A 55 16.45 -4.63 -9.42
CA ALA A 55 15.50 -5.52 -10.07
C ALA A 55 16.09 -6.14 -11.34
N GLY A 56 16.90 -5.37 -12.10
CA GLY A 56 17.59 -5.86 -13.29
C GLY A 56 18.66 -6.92 -13.03
N ASP A 57 19.25 -6.94 -11.82
CA ASP A 57 20.26 -7.91 -11.42
C ASP A 57 19.64 -9.18 -10.84
N LYS A 58 18.50 -9.04 -10.14
CA LYS A 58 17.82 -10.16 -9.47
C LYS A 58 16.88 -10.93 -10.40
N TYR A 59 16.19 -10.24 -11.30
CA TYR A 59 15.16 -10.82 -12.15
C TYR A 59 15.55 -10.76 -13.63
N LYS A 60 15.17 -11.78 -14.37
CA LYS A 60 15.47 -11.86 -15.79
C LYS A 60 14.56 -10.95 -16.61
N ASN A 61 15.12 -10.35 -17.66
CA ASN A 61 14.37 -9.60 -18.68
C ASN A 61 13.60 -8.36 -18.15
N ILE A 62 14.12 -7.71 -17.12
CA ILE A 62 13.62 -6.41 -16.65
C ILE A 62 14.27 -5.30 -17.48
N LYS A 63 13.45 -4.56 -18.28
CA LYS A 63 13.96 -3.52 -19.21
C LYS A 63 13.69 -2.11 -18.74
N VAL A 64 12.49 -1.81 -18.27
CA VAL A 64 12.09 -0.44 -17.87
C VAL A 64 12.32 -0.19 -16.39
N LEU A 65 12.03 -1.18 -15.54
CA LEU A 65 12.17 -1.11 -14.08
C LEU A 65 13.47 -1.76 -13.58
N ASN A 66 14.51 -1.81 -14.39
CA ASN A 66 15.77 -2.49 -14.08
C ASN A 66 16.57 -1.78 -12.97
N GLN A 67 16.37 -0.49 -12.77
CA GLN A 67 17.09 0.34 -11.79
C GLN A 67 16.36 0.52 -10.46
N ILE A 68 15.15 -0.03 -10.29
CA ILE A 68 14.47 0.01 -8.99
C ILE A 68 15.02 -1.07 -8.05
N PRO A 69 14.86 -0.93 -6.72
CA PRO A 69 15.09 -2.01 -5.76
C PRO A 69 14.33 -3.28 -6.15
N ALA A 70 14.96 -4.43 -5.99
CA ALA A 70 14.37 -5.71 -6.41
C ALA A 70 13.10 -6.07 -5.64
N ASP A 71 12.97 -5.64 -4.42
CA ASP A 71 11.81 -5.80 -3.55
C ASP A 71 10.60 -4.94 -3.96
N GLU A 72 10.83 -3.84 -4.68
CA GLU A 72 9.77 -2.98 -5.23
C GLU A 72 9.16 -3.50 -6.54
N LEU A 73 9.79 -4.49 -7.21
CA LEU A 73 9.29 -5.00 -8.48
C LEU A 73 7.90 -5.62 -8.36
N ILE A 74 7.67 -6.48 -7.36
CA ILE A 74 6.38 -7.16 -7.19
C ILE A 74 5.27 -6.18 -6.80
N PRO A 75 5.46 -5.25 -5.84
CA PRO A 75 4.50 -4.16 -5.60
C PRO A 75 4.16 -3.34 -6.85
N SER A 76 5.16 -3.05 -7.70
CA SER A 76 4.94 -2.35 -8.97
C SER A 76 4.08 -3.16 -9.94
N MET A 77 4.28 -4.47 -10.05
CA MET A 77 3.42 -5.35 -10.85
C MET A 77 1.98 -5.40 -10.32
N GLN A 78 1.80 -5.43 -8.99
CA GLN A 78 0.49 -5.36 -8.36
C GLN A 78 -0.21 -4.03 -8.63
N PHE A 79 0.53 -2.92 -8.67
CA PHE A 79 -0.02 -1.63 -9.06
C PHE A 79 -0.48 -1.63 -10.53
N ILE A 80 0.28 -2.22 -11.45
CA ILE A 80 -0.11 -2.34 -12.86
C ILE A 80 -1.40 -3.15 -12.98
N THR A 81 -1.48 -4.34 -12.36
CA THR A 81 -2.68 -5.19 -12.43
C THR A 81 -3.91 -4.47 -11.88
N ALA A 82 -3.78 -3.76 -10.76
CA ALA A 82 -4.85 -2.95 -10.17
C ALA A 82 -5.26 -1.79 -11.08
N ALA A 83 -4.30 -1.08 -11.67
CA ALA A 83 -4.56 0.06 -12.55
C ALA A 83 -5.26 -0.34 -13.86
N LEU A 84 -5.02 -1.55 -14.35
CA LEU A 84 -5.58 -2.09 -15.59
C LEU A 84 -6.78 -3.01 -15.37
N GLY A 85 -7.03 -3.48 -14.13
CA GLY A 85 -8.09 -4.45 -13.84
C GLY A 85 -7.84 -5.81 -14.49
N VAL A 86 -6.59 -6.28 -14.50
CA VAL A 86 -6.17 -7.55 -15.13
C VAL A 86 -5.37 -8.40 -14.17
N GLU A 87 -5.22 -9.70 -14.49
CA GLU A 87 -4.36 -10.62 -13.75
C GLU A 87 -2.96 -10.76 -14.41
N CYS A 88 -2.06 -11.47 -13.73
CA CYS A 88 -0.66 -11.58 -14.16
C CYS A 88 -0.50 -12.22 -15.56
N GLU A 89 -1.35 -13.19 -15.87
CA GLU A 89 -1.35 -13.91 -17.16
C GLU A 89 -1.79 -13.03 -18.34
N PHE A 90 -2.36 -11.88 -18.12
CA PHE A 90 -2.65 -10.95 -19.21
C PHE A 90 -1.37 -10.52 -19.94
N CYS A 91 -0.29 -10.26 -19.19
CA CYS A 91 1.01 -9.84 -19.74
C CYS A 91 2.07 -10.94 -19.75
N HIS A 92 1.95 -11.96 -18.89
CA HIS A 92 2.93 -13.03 -18.76
C HIS A 92 2.41 -14.34 -19.32
N VAL A 93 3.32 -15.14 -19.90
CA VAL A 93 2.97 -16.44 -20.47
C VAL A 93 2.61 -17.39 -19.34
N ASP A 94 1.43 -18.01 -19.43
CA ASP A 94 1.06 -19.14 -18.59
C ASP A 94 1.33 -20.44 -19.32
N ASN A 95 2.14 -21.30 -18.72
CA ASN A 95 2.44 -22.63 -19.18
C ASN A 95 1.90 -23.63 -18.16
N ALA A 96 0.67 -24.09 -18.36
CA ALA A 96 -0.02 -25.04 -17.50
C ALA A 96 -0.05 -24.65 -16.00
N GLY A 97 -0.38 -23.40 -15.71
CA GLY A 97 -0.46 -22.82 -14.36
C GLY A 97 0.89 -22.36 -13.79
N LYS A 98 1.95 -22.36 -14.60
CA LYS A 98 3.25 -21.80 -14.26
C LYS A 98 3.51 -20.57 -15.12
N LEU A 99 3.59 -19.39 -14.49
CA LEU A 99 3.91 -18.15 -15.19
C LEU A 99 5.40 -18.09 -15.53
N GLU A 100 5.69 -17.84 -16.80
CA GLU A 100 7.04 -17.64 -17.33
C GLU A 100 7.29 -16.15 -17.51
N PHE A 101 7.70 -15.50 -16.40
CA PHE A 101 7.80 -14.04 -16.30
C PHE A 101 8.85 -13.42 -17.22
N GLU A 102 9.89 -14.17 -17.60
CA GLU A 102 10.95 -13.69 -18.48
C GLU A 102 10.60 -13.69 -19.97
N LYS A 103 9.58 -14.46 -20.41
CA LYS A 103 9.19 -14.53 -21.81
C LYS A 103 8.52 -13.24 -22.32
N ASP A 104 8.79 -12.90 -23.58
CA ASP A 104 8.26 -11.72 -24.28
C ASP A 104 7.25 -12.08 -25.40
N ASP A 105 6.67 -13.28 -25.37
CA ASP A 105 5.78 -13.76 -26.44
C ASP A 105 4.47 -12.96 -26.49
N LYS A 106 4.02 -12.43 -25.34
CA LYS A 106 2.80 -11.61 -25.28
C LYS A 106 3.07 -10.16 -25.68
N LYS A 107 2.27 -9.65 -26.62
CA LYS A 107 2.37 -8.27 -27.08
C LYS A 107 2.02 -7.27 -25.97
N GLU A 108 1.11 -7.62 -25.06
CA GLU A 108 0.66 -6.82 -23.91
C GLU A 108 1.83 -6.43 -23.01
N LYS A 109 2.80 -7.34 -22.81
CA LYS A 109 4.01 -7.06 -22.04
C LYS A 109 4.90 -6.01 -22.70
N LYS A 110 5.01 -6.02 -24.03
CA LYS A 110 5.76 -5.02 -24.80
C LYS A 110 5.06 -3.67 -24.73
N ILE A 111 3.74 -3.65 -24.95
CA ILE A 111 2.91 -2.44 -24.87
C ILE A 111 3.01 -1.83 -23.48
N ALA A 112 2.96 -2.63 -22.40
CA ALA A 112 3.09 -2.13 -21.03
C ALA A 112 4.44 -1.42 -20.80
N ARG A 113 5.53 -1.92 -21.38
CA ARG A 113 6.85 -1.26 -21.32
C ARG A 113 6.84 0.10 -22.02
N ASP A 114 6.24 0.17 -23.19
CA ASP A 114 6.13 1.41 -23.96
C ASP A 114 5.25 2.44 -23.20
N MET A 115 4.14 1.98 -22.59
CA MET A 115 3.27 2.82 -21.77
C MET A 115 3.98 3.35 -20.52
N MET A 116 4.80 2.52 -19.84
CA MET A 116 5.62 2.99 -18.71
C MET A 116 6.62 4.07 -19.14
N GLN A 117 7.30 3.89 -20.27
CA GLN A 117 8.23 4.90 -20.80
C GLN A 117 7.51 6.21 -21.14
N MET A 118 6.34 6.12 -21.76
CA MET A 118 5.49 7.29 -22.06
C MET A 118 5.09 8.02 -20.77
N MET A 119 4.62 7.29 -19.75
CA MET A 119 4.22 7.86 -18.47
C MET A 119 5.38 8.58 -17.78
N PHE A 120 6.57 7.95 -17.72
CA PHE A 120 7.76 8.58 -17.16
C PHE A 120 8.18 9.83 -17.94
N ALA A 121 8.07 9.81 -19.27
CA ALA A 121 8.36 10.99 -20.11
C ALA A 121 7.36 12.13 -19.85
N ILE A 122 6.07 11.84 -19.69
CA ILE A 122 5.05 12.84 -19.37
C ILE A 122 5.37 13.50 -18.02
N ASN A 123 5.62 12.71 -16.99
CA ASN A 123 5.94 13.24 -15.66
C ASN A 123 7.22 14.09 -15.68
N LYS A 124 8.28 13.58 -16.33
CA LYS A 124 9.55 14.30 -16.44
C LYS A 124 9.42 15.63 -17.18
N ASN A 125 8.68 15.66 -18.28
CA ASN A 125 8.66 16.82 -19.18
C ASN A 125 7.61 17.87 -18.80
N ASN A 126 6.56 17.49 -18.05
CA ASN A 126 5.42 18.36 -17.75
C ASN A 126 5.16 18.58 -16.27
N PHE A 127 5.75 17.76 -15.39
CA PHE A 127 5.49 17.79 -13.95
C PHE A 127 6.79 17.73 -13.13
N GLU A 128 7.89 18.25 -13.67
CA GLU A 128 9.20 18.37 -12.99
C GLU A 128 9.74 17.03 -12.43
N GLY A 129 9.23 15.89 -12.93
CA GLY A 129 9.55 14.55 -12.46
C GLY A 129 8.64 14.01 -11.34
N GLU A 130 7.71 14.82 -10.85
CA GLU A 130 6.71 14.39 -9.87
C GLU A 130 5.72 13.39 -10.50
N ARG A 131 5.22 12.44 -9.68
CA ARG A 131 4.34 11.36 -10.14
C ARG A 131 2.86 11.79 -10.21
N GLU A 132 2.55 12.80 -11.02
CA GLU A 132 1.18 13.29 -11.23
C GLU A 132 0.37 12.35 -12.14
N VAL A 133 1.02 11.78 -13.15
CA VAL A 133 0.40 10.82 -14.06
C VAL A 133 0.87 9.41 -13.74
N THR A 134 -0.08 8.50 -13.54
CA THR A 134 0.16 7.08 -13.30
C THR A 134 -0.61 6.21 -14.32
N CYS A 135 -0.39 4.89 -14.32
CA CYS A 135 -1.20 3.98 -15.13
C CYS A 135 -2.70 4.16 -14.85
N ASN A 136 -3.07 4.33 -13.57
CA ASN A 136 -4.46 4.48 -13.16
C ASN A 136 -5.10 5.81 -13.63
N THR A 137 -4.31 6.86 -13.87
CA THR A 137 -4.81 8.14 -14.38
C THR A 137 -5.58 7.96 -15.69
N CYS A 138 -5.08 7.10 -16.59
CA CYS A 138 -5.68 6.82 -17.87
C CYS A 138 -6.56 5.55 -17.87
N HIS A 139 -6.10 4.47 -17.21
CA HIS A 139 -6.72 3.14 -17.32
C HIS A 139 -7.91 2.93 -16.40
N ARG A 140 -7.88 3.42 -15.16
CA ARG A 140 -9.00 3.38 -14.19
C ARG A 140 -9.64 1.98 -14.03
N GLY A 141 -8.82 0.93 -13.96
CA GLY A 141 -9.27 -0.45 -13.83
C GLY A 141 -9.70 -1.09 -15.17
N SER A 142 -9.27 -0.56 -16.32
CA SER A 142 -9.53 -1.15 -17.64
C SER A 142 -8.23 -1.25 -18.45
N PRO A 143 -7.98 -2.37 -19.18
CA PRO A 143 -6.81 -2.50 -20.04
C PRO A 143 -6.78 -1.50 -21.21
N HIS A 144 -7.94 -0.94 -21.55
CA HIS A 144 -8.09 0.09 -22.57
C HIS A 144 -8.68 1.37 -21.95
N PRO A 145 -7.96 2.51 -21.98
CA PRO A 145 -8.50 3.79 -21.55
C PRO A 145 -9.74 4.16 -22.35
N GLN A 146 -10.77 4.72 -21.70
CA GLN A 146 -11.96 5.20 -22.37
C GLN A 146 -11.67 6.53 -23.07
N ALA A 147 -11.62 6.50 -24.39
CA ALA A 147 -11.38 7.70 -25.22
C ALA A 147 -12.63 8.60 -25.37
N ILE A 148 -13.82 8.03 -25.22
CA ILE A 148 -15.10 8.73 -25.39
C ILE A 148 -15.81 8.82 -24.05
N PRO A 149 -16.21 10.02 -23.59
CA PRO A 149 -16.99 10.15 -22.36
C PRO A 149 -18.32 9.37 -22.45
N VAL A 150 -18.65 8.64 -21.39
CA VAL A 150 -19.92 7.92 -21.30
C VAL A 150 -21.02 8.90 -20.90
N ILE A 151 -22.15 8.90 -21.60
CA ILE A 151 -23.37 9.61 -21.18
C ILE A 151 -23.99 8.82 -20.04
N LEU A 152 -23.81 9.30 -18.81
CA LEU A 152 -24.42 8.72 -17.62
C LEU A 152 -25.90 9.17 -17.55
N ALA A 153 -26.76 8.47 -18.28
CA ALA A 153 -28.16 8.89 -18.41
C ALA A 153 -28.98 8.75 -17.10
N GLU A 154 -28.58 7.91 -16.15
CA GLU A 154 -29.39 7.63 -14.94
C GLU A 154 -28.57 7.14 -13.72
N THR A 155 -27.30 7.41 -13.60
CA THR A 155 -26.63 7.25 -12.31
C THR A 155 -26.90 8.49 -11.46
N PRO A 156 -27.29 8.36 -10.17
CA PRO A 156 -27.27 9.50 -9.27
C PRO A 156 -25.91 10.17 -9.44
N LYS A 157 -25.94 11.48 -9.75
CA LYS A 157 -24.71 12.28 -9.80
C LYS A 157 -23.92 11.86 -8.57
N PRO A 158 -22.66 11.33 -8.71
CA PRO A 158 -21.84 11.10 -7.54
C PRO A 158 -21.89 12.40 -6.77
N GLU A 159 -22.40 12.35 -5.53
CA GLU A 159 -22.38 13.53 -4.65
C GLU A 159 -20.98 14.06 -4.79
N ALA A 160 -20.86 15.27 -5.31
CA ALA A 160 -19.56 15.80 -5.74
C ALA A 160 -18.61 15.53 -4.60
N ALA A 161 -17.59 14.75 -4.83
CA ALA A 161 -16.55 14.54 -3.82
C ALA A 161 -16.23 15.94 -3.30
N PRO A 162 -16.35 16.18 -1.98
CA PRO A 162 -16.32 17.52 -1.42
C PRO A 162 -15.15 18.24 -2.06
N ALA A 163 -15.45 19.38 -2.67
CA ALA A 163 -14.53 20.12 -3.50
C ALA A 163 -13.23 20.27 -2.71
N HIS A 164 -12.18 19.61 -3.22
CA HIS A 164 -10.79 19.89 -2.91
C HIS A 164 -10.40 19.94 -1.43
N GLN A 165 -10.35 18.78 -0.76
CA GLN A 165 -9.50 18.61 0.42
C GLN A 165 -7.99 18.85 0.10
N HIS A 166 -7.66 19.12 -1.16
CA HIS A 166 -6.29 19.39 -1.60
C HIS A 166 -5.76 20.77 -1.24
N ASP A 167 -6.62 21.71 -0.85
CA ASP A 167 -6.21 23.10 -0.60
C ASP A 167 -5.91 23.44 0.88
N MET A 168 -6.19 22.55 1.83
CA MET A 168 -5.82 22.77 3.22
C MET A 168 -4.55 22.01 3.57
N ASP A 169 -3.48 22.73 3.91
CA ASP A 169 -2.26 22.12 4.44
C ASP A 169 -2.61 21.24 5.65
N PRO A 170 -2.43 19.92 5.63
CA PRO A 170 -2.70 19.05 6.76
C PRO A 170 -2.03 19.49 8.06
N LYS A 171 -0.94 20.24 7.98
CA LYS A 171 -0.25 20.83 9.15
C LYS A 171 -1.10 21.83 9.92
N SER A 172 -2.09 22.45 9.28
CA SER A 172 -3.02 23.39 9.93
C SER A 172 -4.12 22.70 10.74
N PHE A 173 -4.29 21.38 10.61
CA PHE A 173 -5.34 20.65 11.31
C PHE A 173 -5.05 20.53 12.81
N PRO A 174 -6.11 20.44 13.66
CA PRO A 174 -5.94 20.19 15.10
C PRO A 174 -5.22 18.88 15.38
N SER A 175 -4.66 18.73 16.60
CA SER A 175 -4.07 17.46 17.03
C SER A 175 -5.10 16.32 17.02
N GLY A 176 -4.72 15.14 16.53
CA GLY A 176 -5.46 13.89 16.62
C GLY A 176 -5.33 13.17 17.96
N ASP A 177 -4.44 13.64 18.86
CA ASP A 177 -4.15 12.97 20.14
C ASP A 177 -5.39 12.74 21.02
N PRO A 178 -6.35 13.70 21.14
CA PRO A 178 -7.55 13.47 21.95
C PRO A 178 -8.41 12.32 21.43
N VAL A 179 -8.48 12.13 20.10
CA VAL A 179 -9.23 11.04 19.47
C VAL A 179 -8.54 9.71 19.75
N LEU A 180 -7.21 9.65 19.61
CA LEU A 180 -6.43 8.47 19.93
C LEU A 180 -6.53 8.11 21.43
N ALA A 181 -6.50 9.10 22.33
CA ALA A 181 -6.70 8.88 23.77
C ALA A 181 -8.08 8.29 24.06
N LYS A 182 -9.14 8.76 23.39
CA LYS A 182 -10.49 8.20 23.49
C LYS A 182 -10.53 6.74 23.02
N TYR A 183 -9.85 6.42 21.92
CA TYR A 183 -9.72 5.05 21.43
C TYR A 183 -9.03 4.14 22.44
N ILE A 184 -7.89 4.56 23.01
CA ILE A 184 -7.17 3.81 24.03
C ILE A 184 -8.06 3.55 25.25
N GLN A 185 -8.85 4.53 25.71
CA GLN A 185 -9.82 4.34 26.78
C GLN A 185 -10.95 3.35 26.39
N ALA A 186 -11.45 3.47 25.15
CA ALA A 186 -12.52 2.59 24.65
C ALA A 186 -12.08 1.11 24.58
N LEU A 187 -10.78 0.85 24.39
CA LEU A 187 -10.21 -0.50 24.40
C LEU A 187 -10.05 -1.10 25.78
N GLY A 188 -10.08 -0.32 26.87
CA GLY A 188 -9.87 -0.80 28.24
C GLY A 188 -8.87 0.04 29.04
N GLY A 189 -8.32 1.08 28.40
CA GLY A 189 -7.42 2.05 29.01
C GLY A 189 -5.93 1.64 28.96
N PRO A 190 -5.03 2.62 29.16
CA PRO A 190 -3.60 2.41 28.96
C PRO A 190 -3.01 1.37 29.94
N ALA A 191 -3.53 1.28 31.16
CA ALA A 191 -3.03 0.34 32.17
C ALA A 191 -3.36 -1.14 31.82
N ALA A 192 -4.51 -1.41 31.19
CA ALA A 192 -4.87 -2.74 30.72
C ALA A 192 -4.04 -3.12 29.48
N LEU A 193 -3.93 -2.21 28.52
CA LEU A 193 -3.15 -2.41 27.30
C LEU A 193 -1.66 -2.66 27.60
N ALA A 194 -1.07 -1.94 28.54
CA ALA A 194 0.34 -2.10 28.92
C ALA A 194 0.69 -3.48 29.51
N LYS A 195 -0.30 -4.24 29.97
CA LYS A 195 -0.10 -5.60 30.48
C LYS A 195 -0.01 -6.65 29.38
N ILE A 196 -0.39 -6.31 28.15
CA ILE A 196 -0.39 -7.26 27.03
C ILE A 196 1.00 -7.26 26.39
N THR A 197 1.71 -8.36 26.52
CA THR A 197 3.05 -8.54 25.96
C THR A 197 3.07 -9.50 24.78
N THR A 198 2.13 -10.46 24.74
CA THR A 198 1.98 -11.41 23.65
C THR A 198 0.50 -11.65 23.36
N ARG A 199 0.21 -12.04 22.12
CA ARG A 199 -1.12 -12.47 21.71
C ARG A 199 -1.03 -13.59 20.68
N VAL A 200 -1.84 -14.62 20.85
CA VAL A 200 -2.06 -15.70 19.88
C VAL A 200 -3.51 -15.66 19.46
N GLU A 201 -3.74 -15.58 18.18
CA GLU A 201 -5.06 -15.49 17.58
C GLU A 201 -5.22 -16.62 16.59
N LYS A 202 -6.37 -17.31 16.61
CA LYS A 202 -6.70 -18.38 15.68
C LYS A 202 -8.05 -18.12 15.05
N GLY A 203 -8.14 -18.43 13.77
CA GLY A 203 -9.36 -18.17 13.01
C GLY A 203 -9.28 -18.63 11.57
N LYS A 204 -9.96 -17.89 10.71
CA LYS A 204 -10.08 -18.21 9.28
C LYS A 204 -9.96 -16.96 8.44
N ALA A 205 -9.25 -17.09 7.32
CA ALA A 205 -9.29 -16.15 6.22
C ALA A 205 -10.41 -16.55 5.27
N LEU A 206 -11.40 -15.69 5.11
CA LEU A 206 -12.57 -15.87 4.25
C LEU A 206 -12.32 -15.11 2.94
N MET A 207 -12.12 -15.85 1.85
CA MET A 207 -11.99 -15.29 0.51
C MET A 207 -13.39 -15.05 -0.10
N PRO A 208 -13.55 -14.11 -1.05
CA PRO A 208 -14.82 -13.92 -1.76
C PRO A 208 -15.28 -15.20 -2.45
N GLU A 209 -14.35 -15.98 -2.97
CA GLU A 209 -14.58 -17.28 -3.58
C GLU A 209 -13.63 -18.33 -2.99
N GLY A 210 -14.15 -19.55 -2.79
CA GLY A 210 -13.38 -20.67 -2.28
C GLY A 210 -13.61 -20.99 -0.80
N PRO A 211 -12.89 -22.01 -0.30
CA PRO A 211 -13.03 -22.43 1.10
C PRO A 211 -12.34 -21.44 2.04
N ALA A 212 -12.83 -21.40 3.28
CA ALA A 212 -12.13 -20.69 4.37
C ALA A 212 -10.76 -21.33 4.64
N ILE A 213 -9.74 -20.51 4.79
CA ILE A 213 -8.36 -20.94 5.03
C ILE A 213 -8.04 -20.70 6.51
N PRO A 214 -7.66 -21.74 7.30
CA PRO A 214 -7.24 -21.54 8.68
C PRO A 214 -6.05 -20.57 8.77
N ILE A 215 -6.05 -19.72 9.81
CA ILE A 215 -5.00 -18.74 10.06
C ILE A 215 -4.65 -18.70 11.54
N ASP A 216 -3.35 -18.69 11.82
CA ASP A 216 -2.79 -18.39 13.12
C ASP A 216 -2.03 -17.06 13.04
N ILE A 217 -2.22 -16.21 14.06
CA ILE A 217 -1.52 -14.94 14.16
C ILE A 217 -0.83 -14.86 15.51
N TYR A 218 0.44 -14.52 15.50
CA TYR A 218 1.29 -14.39 16.66
C TYR A 218 1.80 -12.96 16.74
N THR A 219 1.54 -12.28 17.85
CA THR A 219 1.99 -10.90 18.06
C THR A 219 2.76 -10.82 19.38
N LYS A 220 3.89 -10.13 19.36
CA LYS A 220 4.73 -9.88 20.53
C LYS A 220 5.15 -8.41 20.57
N ALA A 221 4.92 -7.79 21.73
CA ALA A 221 5.31 -6.40 21.95
C ALA A 221 6.83 -6.19 21.76
N PRO A 222 7.28 -5.05 21.26
CA PRO A 222 6.45 -3.89 20.92
C PRO A 222 5.79 -3.96 19.54
N ASP A 223 6.35 -4.68 18.55
CA ASP A 223 6.00 -4.57 17.14
C ASP A 223 6.25 -5.83 16.30
N GLN A 224 6.39 -7.01 16.94
CA GLN A 224 6.58 -8.26 16.21
C GLN A 224 5.24 -8.92 15.88
N ARG A 225 5.07 -9.36 14.62
CA ARG A 225 3.86 -10.05 14.17
C ARG A 225 4.19 -11.09 13.10
N VAL A 226 3.59 -12.27 13.24
CA VAL A 226 3.65 -13.35 12.26
C VAL A 226 2.24 -13.85 12.02
N SER A 227 1.85 -13.93 10.76
CA SER A 227 0.57 -14.46 10.29
C SER A 227 0.83 -15.69 9.42
N VAL A 228 0.25 -16.82 9.76
CA VAL A 228 0.42 -18.11 9.09
C VAL A 228 -0.93 -18.58 8.56
N MET A 229 -1.10 -18.62 7.25
CA MET A 229 -2.27 -19.22 6.60
C MET A 229 -1.95 -20.66 6.19
N HIS A 230 -2.77 -21.61 6.63
CA HIS A 230 -2.61 -23.05 6.36
C HIS A 230 -3.34 -23.44 5.08
N THR A 231 -2.70 -23.20 3.93
CA THR A 231 -3.29 -23.52 2.63
C THR A 231 -3.13 -25.01 2.28
N PRO A 232 -3.94 -25.56 1.36
CA PRO A 232 -3.77 -26.94 0.90
C PRO A 232 -2.41 -27.26 0.27
N ARG A 233 -1.66 -26.22 -0.13
CA ARG A 233 -0.32 -26.35 -0.72
C ARG A 233 0.82 -26.20 0.29
N GLY A 234 0.51 -25.89 1.55
CA GLY A 234 1.45 -25.57 2.62
C GLY A 234 1.19 -24.22 3.25
N GLU A 235 2.09 -23.80 4.12
CA GLU A 235 1.95 -22.55 4.86
C GLU A 235 2.34 -21.32 4.03
N SER A 236 1.52 -20.28 4.11
CA SER A 236 1.84 -18.94 3.62
C SER A 236 2.07 -18.05 4.82
N VAL A 237 3.26 -17.48 4.93
CA VAL A 237 3.69 -16.69 6.09
C VAL A 237 3.94 -15.24 5.69
N THR A 238 3.39 -14.33 6.48
CA THR A 238 3.71 -12.90 6.44
C THR A 238 4.22 -12.51 7.81
N ALA A 239 5.44 -12.02 7.92
CA ALA A 239 6.10 -11.77 9.18
C ALA A 239 6.81 -10.42 9.22
N TYR A 240 6.77 -9.77 10.38
CA TYR A 240 7.55 -8.61 10.74
C TYR A 240 8.13 -8.82 12.15
N ASN A 241 9.45 -8.66 12.31
CA ASN A 241 10.15 -8.97 13.54
C ASN A 241 10.65 -7.75 14.34
N GLY A 242 10.16 -6.57 13.98
CA GLY A 242 10.60 -5.30 14.60
C GLY A 242 11.78 -4.63 13.89
N GLN A 243 12.48 -5.33 13.01
CA GLN A 243 13.63 -4.81 12.24
C GLN A 243 13.44 -4.96 10.74
N GLY A 244 12.75 -6.01 10.30
CA GLY A 244 12.48 -6.31 8.92
C GLY A 244 11.28 -7.22 8.77
N GLY A 245 10.80 -7.36 7.53
CA GLY A 245 9.67 -8.22 7.22
C GLY A 245 9.97 -9.13 6.05
N TRP A 246 9.36 -10.32 6.05
CA TRP A 246 9.44 -11.28 4.96
C TRP A 246 8.10 -11.92 4.67
N ILE A 247 7.99 -12.43 3.45
CA ILE A 247 6.82 -13.17 2.96
C ILE A 247 7.30 -14.50 2.40
N SER A 248 6.66 -15.59 2.83
CA SER A 248 6.90 -16.94 2.34
C SER A 248 5.61 -17.52 1.75
N PHE A 249 5.72 -18.15 0.59
CA PHE A 249 4.64 -18.91 -0.04
C PHE A 249 5.10 -20.33 -0.32
N PRO A 250 4.20 -21.33 -0.28
CA PRO A 250 4.54 -22.71 -0.59
C PRO A 250 5.22 -22.84 -1.95
N GLY A 251 6.38 -23.50 -1.97
CA GLY A 251 7.13 -23.75 -3.20
C GLY A 251 7.80 -22.53 -3.84
N ARG A 252 7.91 -21.42 -3.11
CA ARG A 252 8.62 -20.22 -3.55
C ARG A 252 9.70 -19.85 -2.53
N PRO A 253 10.81 -19.23 -2.97
CA PRO A 253 11.78 -18.66 -2.05
C PRO A 253 11.14 -17.61 -1.11
N VAL A 254 11.67 -17.52 0.10
CA VAL A 254 11.34 -16.41 1.01
C VAL A 254 11.73 -15.10 0.35
N ARG A 255 10.89 -14.08 0.51
CA ARG A 255 11.08 -12.75 -0.07
C ARG A 255 11.03 -11.70 1.03
N ASP A 256 12.03 -10.84 1.06
CA ASP A 256 12.00 -9.63 1.88
C ASP A 256 10.86 -8.72 1.47
N MET A 257 10.30 -8.01 2.42
CA MET A 257 9.33 -6.94 2.18
C MET A 257 10.05 -5.68 1.71
N SER A 258 9.40 -4.93 0.81
CA SER A 258 9.81 -3.56 0.49
C SER A 258 9.69 -2.65 1.73
N ALA A 259 10.35 -1.49 1.70
CA ALA A 259 10.24 -0.51 2.79
C ALA A 259 8.78 -0.13 3.07
N SER A 260 7.97 0.04 2.03
CA SER A 260 6.53 0.33 2.17
C SER A 260 5.73 -0.85 2.73
N ASP A 261 6.04 -2.09 2.31
CA ASP A 261 5.40 -3.29 2.86
C ASP A 261 5.77 -3.48 4.34
N GLN A 262 7.02 -3.18 4.73
CA GLN A 262 7.47 -3.22 6.13
C GLN A 262 6.74 -2.20 6.99
N MET A 263 6.52 -0.99 6.48
CA MET A 263 5.71 0.03 7.18
C MET A 263 4.28 -0.46 7.41
N ALA A 264 3.64 -1.05 6.39
CA ALA A 264 2.32 -1.64 6.52
C ALA A 264 2.28 -2.79 7.54
N ALA A 265 3.26 -3.71 7.49
CA ALA A 265 3.37 -4.82 8.42
C ALA A 265 3.62 -4.36 9.87
N ARG A 266 4.39 -3.28 10.04
CA ARG A 266 4.58 -2.62 11.33
C ARG A 266 3.29 -2.02 11.85
N LEU A 267 2.55 -1.27 11.02
CA LEU A 267 1.23 -0.74 11.38
C LEU A 267 0.26 -1.86 11.80
N ASP A 268 0.25 -2.97 11.08
CA ASP A 268 -0.54 -4.14 11.44
C ASP A 268 -0.12 -4.71 12.80
N ALA A 269 1.17 -4.80 13.10
CA ALA A 269 1.68 -5.29 14.37
C ALA A 269 1.32 -4.35 15.52
N GLU A 270 1.50 -3.05 15.37
CA GLU A 270 1.30 -2.03 16.40
C GLU A 270 -0.18 -1.64 16.58
N SER A 271 -1.07 -1.91 15.59
CA SER A 271 -2.51 -1.74 15.78
C SER A 271 -3.07 -2.57 16.95
N PHE A 272 -2.37 -3.64 17.33
CA PHE A 272 -2.66 -4.43 18.53
C PHE A 272 -2.08 -3.84 19.82
N TYR A 273 -1.21 -2.82 19.72
CA TYR A 273 -0.61 -2.10 20.83
C TYR A 273 -0.82 -0.58 20.65
N PRO A 274 -2.06 -0.10 20.70
CA PRO A 274 -2.40 1.28 20.28
C PRO A 274 -1.75 2.38 21.12
N ASN A 275 -1.26 2.06 22.32
CA ASN A 275 -0.43 2.97 23.10
C ASN A 275 0.95 3.25 22.49
N LEU A 276 1.38 2.42 21.52
CA LEU A 276 2.63 2.61 20.76
C LEU A 276 2.36 3.32 19.42
N LEU A 277 1.11 3.33 18.94
CA LEU A 277 0.75 3.90 17.65
C LEU A 277 1.16 5.37 17.51
N GLN A 278 1.02 6.16 18.59
CA GLN A 278 1.42 7.58 18.60
C GLN A 278 2.92 7.77 18.32
N GLN A 279 3.76 6.84 18.73
CA GLN A 279 5.21 6.95 18.58
C GLN A 279 5.70 6.75 17.14
N GLN A 280 4.87 6.21 16.27
CA GLN A 280 5.22 5.95 14.87
C GLN A 280 5.13 7.18 13.98
N PHE A 281 4.28 8.13 14.37
CA PHE A 281 4.00 9.30 13.54
C PHE A 281 4.71 10.53 14.08
N THR A 282 5.28 11.31 13.16
CA THR A 282 5.81 12.64 13.51
C THR A 282 4.68 13.61 13.86
N GLU A 283 3.52 13.42 13.23
CA GLU A 283 2.33 14.23 13.46
C GLU A 283 1.07 13.36 13.34
N LEU A 284 0.11 13.59 14.26
CA LEU A 284 -1.24 13.06 14.19
C LEU A 284 -2.21 14.24 14.13
N LYS A 285 -2.96 14.36 13.05
CA LYS A 285 -3.85 15.49 12.78
C LYS A 285 -5.29 15.02 12.63
N LEU A 286 -6.21 15.72 13.29
CA LEU A 286 -7.64 15.48 13.13
C LEU A 286 -8.14 16.21 11.89
N GLN A 287 -8.72 15.49 10.94
CA GLN A 287 -9.36 16.07 9.76
C GLN A 287 -10.58 16.89 10.19
N PRO A 288 -10.76 18.13 9.66
CA PRO A 288 -11.87 19.01 10.10
C PRO A 288 -13.25 18.42 9.84
N ASP A 289 -13.42 17.77 8.68
CA ASP A 289 -14.70 17.20 8.27
C ASP A 289 -14.77 15.71 8.65
N PRO A 290 -15.80 15.33 9.42
CA PRO A 290 -16.05 13.92 9.74
C PRO A 290 -16.49 13.18 8.49
N GLU A 291 -16.07 11.92 8.37
CA GLU A 291 -16.53 11.02 7.32
C GLU A 291 -17.50 9.98 7.89
N LYS A 292 -18.34 9.39 7.04
CA LYS A 292 -19.25 8.30 7.42
C LYS A 292 -18.72 6.96 6.92
N ILE A 293 -18.84 5.93 7.76
CA ILE A 293 -18.68 4.53 7.36
C ILE A 293 -20.04 3.84 7.61
N GLY A 294 -20.78 3.57 6.54
CA GLY A 294 -22.18 3.20 6.65
C GLY A 294 -22.95 4.32 7.36
N ASP A 295 -23.67 3.97 8.44
CA ASP A 295 -24.43 4.94 9.23
C ASP A 295 -23.61 5.59 10.37
N GLN A 296 -22.38 5.16 10.59
CA GLN A 296 -21.52 5.62 11.69
C GLN A 296 -20.74 6.86 11.31
N GLN A 297 -20.85 7.91 12.15
CA GLN A 297 -20.00 9.12 12.04
C GLN A 297 -18.61 8.81 12.60
N THR A 298 -17.56 9.23 11.90
CA THR A 298 -16.19 9.01 12.35
C THR A 298 -15.41 10.31 12.48
N ASP A 299 -14.49 10.34 13.45
CA ASP A 299 -13.38 11.27 13.49
C ASP A 299 -12.22 10.66 12.70
N VAL A 300 -11.70 11.41 11.72
CA VAL A 300 -10.61 10.92 10.87
C VAL A 300 -9.29 11.52 11.35
N VAL A 301 -8.39 10.69 11.82
CA VAL A 301 -7.04 11.09 12.21
C VAL A 301 -6.06 10.69 11.11
N VAL A 302 -5.27 11.65 10.66
CA VAL A 302 -4.22 11.46 9.66
C VAL A 302 -2.87 11.39 10.35
N GLY A 303 -2.22 10.25 10.26
CA GLY A 303 -0.86 10.03 10.73
C GLY A 303 0.15 10.32 9.63
N MET A 304 1.16 11.13 9.91
CA MET A 304 2.19 11.53 8.96
C MET A 304 3.58 11.13 9.44
N VAL A 305 4.37 10.60 8.52
CA VAL A 305 5.81 10.35 8.67
C VAL A 305 6.50 11.00 7.49
N LYS A 306 7.58 11.73 7.73
CA LYS A 306 8.31 12.42 6.65
C LYS A 306 8.77 11.43 5.58
N GLY A 307 8.42 11.73 4.32
CA GLY A 307 8.81 10.91 3.17
C GLY A 307 8.01 9.61 2.99
N GLN A 308 6.91 9.45 3.74
CA GLN A 308 6.00 8.32 3.60
C GLN A 308 4.59 8.80 3.28
N PRO A 309 3.78 8.02 2.56
CA PRO A 309 2.36 8.31 2.38
C PRO A 309 1.63 8.39 3.73
N PRO A 310 0.61 9.26 3.85
CA PRO A 310 -0.16 9.38 5.09
C PRO A 310 -0.97 8.11 5.38
N VAL A 311 -1.23 7.86 6.67
CA VAL A 311 -2.16 6.81 7.12
C VAL A 311 -3.40 7.49 7.69
N LYS A 312 -4.60 7.03 7.29
CA LYS A 312 -5.88 7.52 7.82
C LYS A 312 -6.48 6.50 8.77
N PHE A 313 -6.91 6.96 9.93
CA PHE A 313 -7.61 6.19 10.95
C PHE A 313 -9.00 6.78 11.17
N TYR A 314 -10.02 5.95 11.08
CA TYR A 314 -11.43 6.33 11.21
C TYR A 314 -11.97 5.79 12.53
N PHE A 315 -12.17 6.67 13.50
CA PHE A 315 -12.67 6.32 14.82
C PHE A 315 -14.15 6.65 14.95
N ASP A 316 -14.96 5.70 15.37
CA ASP A 316 -16.38 5.93 15.64
C ASP A 316 -16.57 7.00 16.72
N LYS A 317 -17.34 8.05 16.41
CA LYS A 317 -17.57 9.16 17.32
C LYS A 317 -18.24 8.75 18.61
N THR A 318 -19.06 7.72 18.59
CA THR A 318 -19.85 7.27 19.75
C THR A 318 -19.02 6.36 20.65
N SER A 319 -18.53 5.27 20.11
CA SER A 319 -17.79 4.26 20.87
C SER A 319 -16.31 4.57 21.07
N GLY A 320 -15.72 5.43 20.24
CA GLY A 320 -14.30 5.70 20.17
C GLY A 320 -13.48 4.57 19.55
N LEU A 321 -14.10 3.50 19.05
CA LEU A 321 -13.40 2.35 18.46
C LEU A 321 -12.92 2.67 17.03
N LEU A 322 -11.79 2.07 16.62
CA LEU A 322 -11.28 2.15 15.26
C LEU A 322 -12.17 1.29 14.36
N LEU A 323 -12.78 1.89 13.33
CA LEU A 323 -13.61 1.20 12.35
C LEU A 323 -12.84 0.91 11.07
N ARG A 324 -11.93 1.81 10.66
CA ARG A 324 -11.19 1.67 9.41
C ARG A 324 -9.79 2.27 9.53
N MET A 325 -8.84 1.65 8.89
CA MET A 325 -7.51 2.18 8.60
C MET A 325 -7.28 2.15 7.09
N VAL A 326 -6.70 3.21 6.55
CA VAL A 326 -6.26 3.25 5.14
C VAL A 326 -4.81 3.65 5.09
N HIS A 327 -3.98 2.83 4.47
CA HIS A 327 -2.58 3.10 4.22
C HIS A 327 -2.20 2.77 2.78
N TYR A 328 -1.00 3.12 2.36
CA TYR A 328 -0.56 2.98 0.98
C TYR A 328 0.79 2.30 0.91
N THR A 329 0.94 1.37 -0.04
CA THR A 329 2.25 0.89 -0.49
C THR A 329 2.73 1.83 -1.58
N ASP A 330 3.83 2.55 -1.33
CA ASP A 330 4.46 3.40 -2.33
C ASP A 330 5.24 2.54 -3.33
N THR A 331 5.03 2.78 -4.62
CA THR A 331 5.73 2.10 -5.70
C THR A 331 6.26 3.13 -6.70
N PRO A 332 7.29 2.80 -7.49
CA PRO A 332 7.78 3.69 -8.55
C PRO A 332 6.71 4.12 -9.56
N LEU A 333 5.61 3.39 -9.63
CA LEU A 333 4.49 3.64 -10.56
C LEU A 333 3.31 4.39 -9.95
N GLY A 334 3.17 4.37 -8.61
CA GLY A 334 2.07 5.01 -7.90
C GLY A 334 1.80 4.41 -6.52
N LEU A 335 0.81 4.97 -5.83
CA LEU A 335 0.38 4.54 -4.51
C LEU A 335 -0.69 3.45 -4.61
N ASN A 336 -0.44 2.30 -3.97
CA ASN A 336 -1.37 1.18 -3.90
C ASN A 336 -2.12 1.23 -2.57
N PRO A 337 -3.43 1.54 -2.54
CA PRO A 337 -4.17 1.64 -1.29
C PRO A 337 -4.44 0.25 -0.69
N THR A 338 -4.40 0.18 0.63
CA THR A 338 -4.94 -0.93 1.43
C THR A 338 -5.88 -0.34 2.47
N GLN A 339 -7.11 -0.83 2.50
CA GLN A 339 -8.11 -0.50 3.51
C GLN A 339 -8.29 -1.70 4.42
N VAL A 340 -8.32 -1.46 5.74
CA VAL A 340 -8.62 -2.48 6.75
C VAL A 340 -9.83 -2.00 7.54
N ASP A 341 -10.95 -2.74 7.46
CA ASP A 341 -12.19 -2.46 8.18
C ASP A 341 -12.30 -3.39 9.38
N PHE A 342 -12.39 -2.84 10.60
CA PHE A 342 -12.45 -3.57 11.86
C PHE A 342 -13.89 -3.68 12.37
N ALA A 343 -14.24 -4.85 12.89
CA ALA A 343 -15.58 -5.14 13.42
C ALA A 343 -15.52 -6.19 14.53
N ASP A 344 -16.68 -6.46 15.16
CA ASP A 344 -16.84 -7.52 16.17
C ASP A 344 -15.83 -7.41 17.31
N TYR A 345 -15.83 -6.23 17.97
CA TYR A 345 -14.98 -6.01 19.13
C TYR A 345 -15.49 -6.78 20.35
N ARG A 346 -14.67 -7.65 20.93
CA ARG A 346 -14.97 -8.45 22.12
C ARG A 346 -13.95 -8.17 23.21
N ALA A 347 -14.35 -8.30 24.47
CA ALA A 347 -13.45 -8.17 25.60
C ALA A 347 -12.67 -9.48 25.82
N VAL A 348 -11.34 -9.38 25.85
CA VAL A 348 -10.40 -10.46 26.24
C VAL A 348 -9.52 -9.90 27.36
N ASP A 349 -9.54 -10.49 28.53
CA ASP A 349 -8.79 -10.04 29.72
C ASP A 349 -8.91 -8.54 30.00
N GLY A 350 -10.12 -7.99 29.80
CA GLY A 350 -10.43 -6.58 30.04
C GLY A 350 -10.03 -5.63 28.90
N VAL A 351 -9.50 -6.12 27.78
CA VAL A 351 -9.16 -5.35 26.60
C VAL A 351 -10.07 -5.72 25.43
N LYS A 352 -10.70 -4.72 24.80
CA LYS A 352 -11.47 -4.95 23.57
C LYS A 352 -10.55 -5.22 22.40
N THR A 353 -10.78 -6.32 21.71
CA THR A 353 -10.02 -6.81 20.57
C THR A 353 -10.97 -7.04 19.41
N PRO A 354 -10.66 -6.61 18.17
CA PRO A 354 -11.49 -6.94 17.02
C PRO A 354 -11.35 -8.43 16.71
N TYR A 355 -12.50 -9.11 16.53
CA TYR A 355 -12.56 -10.52 16.12
C TYR A 355 -12.78 -10.68 14.62
N ARG A 356 -13.00 -9.57 13.92
CA ARG A 356 -13.21 -9.57 12.50
C ARG A 356 -12.57 -8.33 11.88
N TRP A 357 -11.84 -8.52 10.80
CA TRP A 357 -11.43 -7.40 9.94
C TRP A 357 -11.36 -7.81 8.48
N THR A 358 -11.70 -6.87 7.60
CA THR A 358 -11.63 -7.07 6.15
C THR A 358 -10.49 -6.24 5.58
N ILE A 359 -9.59 -6.90 4.87
CA ILE A 359 -8.50 -6.26 4.15
C ILE A 359 -8.93 -6.14 2.69
N ALA A 360 -9.07 -4.91 2.20
CA ALA A 360 -9.46 -4.60 0.84
C ALA A 360 -8.34 -3.86 0.10
N ARG A 361 -8.05 -4.31 -1.11
CA ARG A 361 -7.10 -3.72 -2.05
C ARG A 361 -7.76 -3.62 -3.42
N PRO A 362 -7.24 -2.83 -4.37
CA PRO A 362 -7.79 -2.79 -5.73
C PRO A 362 -7.88 -4.15 -6.43
N SER A 363 -6.99 -5.08 -6.05
CA SER A 363 -6.96 -6.46 -6.58
C SER A 363 -7.96 -7.42 -5.93
N GLY A 364 -8.68 -7.02 -4.88
CA GLY A 364 -9.64 -7.85 -4.17
C GLY A 364 -9.64 -7.65 -2.67
N ALA A 365 -10.52 -8.36 -1.98
CA ALA A 365 -10.68 -8.29 -0.54
C ALA A 365 -10.79 -9.68 0.07
N PHE A 366 -10.39 -9.80 1.34
CA PHE A 366 -10.64 -10.98 2.16
C PHE A 366 -10.86 -10.58 3.61
N THR A 367 -11.56 -11.43 4.36
CA THR A 367 -11.91 -11.16 5.75
C THR A 367 -11.24 -12.17 6.66
N ILE A 368 -10.59 -11.68 7.72
CA ILE A 368 -10.15 -12.51 8.84
C ILE A 368 -11.29 -12.54 9.86
N GLN A 369 -11.69 -13.74 10.25
CA GLN A 369 -12.64 -13.99 11.34
C GLN A 369 -11.94 -14.84 12.37
N LEU A 370 -11.77 -14.30 13.60
CA LEU A 370 -11.18 -15.03 14.71
C LEU A 370 -12.19 -15.91 15.39
N ASP A 371 -11.75 -17.09 15.78
CA ASP A 371 -12.47 -18.03 16.65
C ASP A 371 -11.96 -17.90 18.10
N GLU A 372 -10.65 -17.66 18.29
CA GLU A 372 -9.97 -17.64 19.59
C GLU A 372 -8.91 -16.55 19.66
N VAL A 373 -8.79 -15.90 20.82
CA VAL A 373 -7.73 -14.95 21.16
C VAL A 373 -7.21 -15.29 22.56
N GLN A 374 -5.90 -15.50 22.69
CA GLN A 374 -5.20 -15.71 23.97
C GLN A 374 -4.17 -14.60 24.16
N GLN A 375 -4.11 -14.01 25.35
CA GLN A 375 -3.16 -12.96 25.70
C GLN A 375 -2.15 -13.45 26.72
N ASN A 376 -0.93 -12.90 26.70
CA ASN A 376 0.15 -13.18 27.64
C ASN A 376 0.55 -14.67 27.72
N VAL A 377 0.37 -15.39 26.61
CA VAL A 377 0.82 -16.78 26.48
C VAL A 377 2.24 -16.84 25.89
N PRO A 378 3.06 -17.84 26.27
CA PRO A 378 4.38 -18.02 25.67
C PRO A 378 4.30 -18.23 24.16
N ILE A 379 5.16 -17.54 23.42
CA ILE A 379 5.34 -17.73 21.98
C ILE A 379 6.79 -18.11 21.73
N ASP A 380 7.01 -19.16 20.94
CA ASP A 380 8.36 -19.56 20.52
C ASP A 380 9.01 -18.42 19.71
N ALA A 381 10.17 -17.96 20.17
CA ALA A 381 10.93 -16.90 19.53
C ALA A 381 11.37 -17.26 18.08
N ALA A 382 11.52 -18.55 17.78
CA ALA A 382 11.88 -19.03 16.45
C ALA A 382 10.84 -18.64 15.38
N ARG A 383 9.58 -18.39 15.77
CA ARG A 383 8.53 -17.92 14.84
C ARG A 383 8.82 -16.55 14.22
N PHE A 384 9.58 -15.72 14.93
CA PHE A 384 9.93 -14.36 14.50
C PHE A 384 11.31 -14.30 13.82
N VAL A 385 11.91 -15.46 13.51
CA VAL A 385 13.18 -15.56 12.80
C VAL A 385 12.88 -15.88 11.35
N GLU A 386 13.48 -15.11 10.43
CA GLU A 386 13.38 -15.38 9.01
C GLU A 386 13.97 -16.76 8.68
N PRO A 387 13.23 -17.63 7.96
CA PRO A 387 13.75 -18.92 7.56
C PRO A 387 14.96 -18.74 6.63
N LYS A 388 16.02 -19.49 6.88
CA LYS A 388 17.14 -19.55 5.95
C LYS A 388 16.66 -20.05 4.59
N PRO A 389 17.13 -19.48 3.47
CA PRO A 389 16.79 -19.98 2.14
C PRO A 389 17.15 -21.48 2.05
N GLU A 390 16.17 -22.34 1.90
CA GLU A 390 16.46 -23.71 1.54
C GLU A 390 17.04 -23.74 0.13
N PRO A 391 18.12 -24.52 -0.12
CA PRO A 391 18.61 -24.72 -1.46
C PRO A 391 17.46 -25.30 -2.29
N MET A 392 17.09 -24.63 -3.38
CA MET A 392 16.06 -25.10 -4.30
C MET A 392 16.45 -26.49 -4.77
N THR A 393 15.81 -27.52 -4.23
CA THR A 393 15.90 -28.87 -4.78
C THR A 393 15.28 -28.79 -6.18
N PRO A 394 16.03 -29.13 -7.26
CA PRO A 394 15.44 -29.15 -8.59
C PRO A 394 14.22 -30.06 -8.54
N ALA A 395 13.07 -29.59 -8.98
CA ALA A 395 11.88 -30.42 -9.10
C ALA A 395 12.22 -31.67 -9.91
N ALA A 396 11.97 -32.83 -9.33
CA ALA A 396 12.21 -34.09 -10.00
C ALA A 396 11.50 -34.06 -11.37
N PRO A 397 12.19 -34.41 -12.48
CA PRO A 397 11.56 -34.42 -13.77
C PRO A 397 10.50 -35.52 -13.78
N GLY A 398 9.21 -35.16 -13.80
CA GLY A 398 8.15 -36.16 -13.98
C GLY A 398 6.81 -35.94 -13.30
N ALA A 399 6.62 -34.95 -12.45
CA ALA A 399 5.30 -34.66 -11.88
C ALA A 399 4.62 -33.51 -12.65
N ALA A 400 4.01 -33.85 -13.79
CA ALA A 400 3.09 -32.92 -14.45
C ALA A 400 1.88 -32.67 -13.55
N PRO A 401 1.50 -31.40 -13.23
CA PRO A 401 0.26 -31.11 -12.55
C PRO A 401 -0.89 -31.55 -13.44
N ARG A 402 -1.79 -32.37 -12.91
CA ARG A 402 -3.05 -32.67 -13.59
C ARG A 402 -3.86 -31.40 -13.62
N GLY A 403 -3.92 -30.73 -14.78
CA GLY A 403 -4.81 -29.62 -15.03
C GLY A 403 -6.28 -30.00 -14.75
N PRO A 404 -7.15 -29.05 -14.43
CA PRO A 404 -8.57 -29.30 -14.30
C PRO A 404 -9.08 -29.88 -15.62
N LYS A 405 -9.80 -31.02 -15.51
CA LYS A 405 -10.44 -31.71 -16.64
C LYS A 405 -11.43 -30.71 -17.26
N PRO A 406 -11.33 -30.44 -18.60
CA PRO A 406 -12.30 -29.55 -19.22
C PRO A 406 -13.72 -30.11 -19.06
N PRO A 407 -14.76 -29.27 -18.91
CA PRO A 407 -16.11 -29.73 -18.79
C PRO A 407 -16.49 -30.52 -20.05
N GLN A 408 -16.85 -31.77 -19.87
CA GLN A 408 -17.41 -32.62 -20.92
C GLN A 408 -18.85 -32.15 -21.16
N GLY A 409 -19.15 -31.69 -22.37
CA GLY A 409 -20.52 -31.51 -22.84
C GLY A 409 -20.93 -30.08 -23.20
N ALA A 410 -20.24 -29.49 -24.18
CA ALA A 410 -20.87 -28.47 -25.00
C ALA A 410 -20.77 -28.92 -26.47
N THR A 411 -21.87 -29.38 -26.99
CA THR A 411 -22.06 -29.62 -28.43
C THR A 411 -21.86 -28.31 -29.19
N PRO A 412 -21.05 -28.25 -30.25
CA PRO A 412 -20.90 -27.02 -31.02
C PRO A 412 -22.23 -26.65 -31.69
N PRO A 413 -22.59 -25.36 -31.78
CA PRO A 413 -23.80 -24.93 -32.46
C PRO A 413 -23.68 -25.25 -33.95
N THR A 414 -24.71 -25.92 -34.46
CA THR A 414 -24.87 -26.25 -35.89
C THR A 414 -24.84 -24.96 -36.71
N ALA A 415 -23.96 -24.91 -37.69
CA ALA A 415 -23.85 -23.80 -38.61
C ALA A 415 -25.20 -23.61 -39.36
N ALA A 416 -25.73 -22.38 -39.36
CA ALA A 416 -26.87 -22.02 -40.15
C ALA A 416 -26.51 -22.04 -41.67
N PRO A 417 -27.41 -22.51 -42.56
CA PRO A 417 -27.15 -22.53 -44.00
C PRO A 417 -27.09 -21.14 -44.58
N ALA A 418 -26.13 -20.93 -45.46
CA ALA A 418 -25.94 -19.69 -46.22
C ALA A 418 -27.19 -19.41 -47.10
N PRO A 419 -27.62 -18.11 -47.27
CA PRO A 419 -28.68 -17.79 -48.17
C PRO A 419 -28.20 -17.97 -49.63
N SER A 420 -28.95 -18.78 -50.39
CA SER A 420 -28.79 -18.94 -51.85
C SER A 420 -29.10 -17.65 -52.55
N GLY A 421 -28.15 -17.14 -53.32
CA GLY A 421 -28.38 -16.02 -54.25
C GLY A 421 -29.41 -16.36 -55.32
N ALA A 422 -30.26 -15.40 -55.63
CA ALA A 422 -31.00 -15.34 -56.87
C ALA A 422 -30.83 -13.94 -57.49
N MET A 423 -30.32 -13.92 -58.67
CA MET A 423 -30.29 -12.93 -59.75
C MET A 423 -30.65 -11.49 -59.44
#